data_6938b924d84130a9a4f380131be942a6
#
_entry.id   6938b924d84130a9a4f380131be942a6
#
_cell.length_a   1.000
_cell.length_b   1.000
_cell.length_c   1.000
_cell.angle_alpha   90.00
_cell.angle_beta   90.00
_cell.angle_gamma   90.00
#
_symmetry.space_group_name_H-M   'P 1'
#
loop_
_entity.id
_entity.type
_entity.pdbx_description
1 polymer ?
#
loop_
_entity_poly.entity_id
_entity_poly.type
_entity_poly.pdbx_seq_one_letter_code
_entity_poly.pdbx_strand_id
1 'polypeptide(L)'
;LRDLYIQELNWRKALEIQERIGDARVLEEERAEDALYTPGILYQIGVDLVQQEKVGDAITHLEKLRKKYPAFIPVFVKLAEALLWEGREGDAVEVYLDGYRRNSSVTCLMAMEKFYLEKGDPESAVRHYQALISSTDRKVIPKFLLGRLYYRLEVLDRAETLFQEIEGSITQSALLQYYLGRIRERRGAAPEACAHYREVIKALNPFELNYHCGTCGDTAPAWKAYCDRCQRWDCFVPSFKDELLNELNEPRPIFYQDIQWTPRAGARSSRPRYVAFAWRGSAA
;
A
#
# COMPACT_ATOMS: atom_id res chain seq x y z
N LEU A 1 26.77 2.97 14.03
CA LEU A 1 26.77 1.62 14.63
C LEU A 1 25.40 0.95 14.56
N ARG A 2 24.30 1.63 14.98
CA ARG A 2 22.94 1.11 14.85
C ARG A 2 22.65 0.63 13.44
N ASP A 3 22.90 1.47 12.43
CA ASP A 3 22.59 1.20 11.03
C ASP A 3 23.42 0.04 10.45
N LEU A 4 24.66 -0.13 10.93
CA LEU A 4 25.48 -1.30 10.61
C LEU A 4 24.84 -2.58 11.17
N TYR A 5 24.40 -2.59 12.43
CA TYR A 5 23.71 -3.76 12.98
C TYR A 5 22.35 -4.05 12.32
N ILE A 6 21.65 -3.00 11.82
CA ILE A 6 20.45 -3.17 10.99
C ILE A 6 20.80 -3.86 9.66
N GLN A 7 21.88 -3.44 8.99
CA GLN A 7 22.36 -4.07 7.76
C GLN A 7 22.80 -5.53 7.97
N GLU A 8 23.40 -5.83 9.13
CA GLU A 8 23.76 -7.19 9.53
C GLU A 8 22.58 -8.02 10.05
N LEU A 9 21.37 -7.48 10.07
CA LEU A 9 20.15 -8.09 10.63
C LEU A 9 20.29 -8.45 12.11
N ASN A 10 21.20 -7.81 12.84
CA ASN A 10 21.42 -8.03 14.27
C ASN A 10 20.56 -7.08 15.11
N TRP A 11 19.26 -7.35 15.13
CA TRP A 11 18.25 -6.48 15.72
C TRP A 11 18.45 -6.22 17.23
N ARG A 12 18.96 -7.20 17.98
CA ARG A 12 19.21 -7.04 19.42
C ARG A 12 20.29 -6.01 19.68
N LYS A 13 21.41 -6.10 18.98
CA LYS A 13 22.49 -5.10 19.10
C LYS A 13 22.06 -3.74 18.54
N ALA A 14 21.27 -3.71 17.46
CA ALA A 14 20.67 -2.48 16.94
C ALA A 14 19.80 -1.82 18.00
N LEU A 15 19.00 -2.58 18.76
CA LEU A 15 18.15 -2.07 19.83
C LEU A 15 18.98 -1.50 20.99
N GLU A 16 20.02 -2.20 21.46
CA GLU A 16 20.92 -1.72 22.51
C GLU A 16 21.55 -0.37 22.15
N ILE A 17 22.01 -0.22 20.90
CA ILE A 17 22.55 1.06 20.44
C ILE A 17 21.47 2.14 20.35
N GLN A 18 20.26 1.78 19.88
CA GLN A 18 19.13 2.71 19.79
C GLN A 18 18.70 3.23 21.18
N GLU A 19 18.66 2.38 22.19
CA GLU A 19 18.37 2.77 23.58
C GLU A 19 19.43 3.74 24.12
N ARG A 20 20.70 3.48 23.85
CA ARG A 20 21.80 4.39 24.23
C ARG A 20 21.74 5.74 23.53
N ILE A 21 21.27 5.78 22.27
CA ILE A 21 21.02 7.04 21.53
C ILE A 21 19.86 7.81 22.21
N GLY A 22 18.79 7.12 22.58
CA GLY A 22 17.64 7.71 23.25
C GLY A 22 17.97 8.33 24.62
N ASP A 23 18.96 7.76 25.35
CA ASP A 23 19.45 8.27 26.63
C ASP A 23 20.46 9.44 26.48
N ALA A 24 21.08 9.56 25.30
CA ALA A 24 21.99 10.66 25.02
C ALA A 24 21.22 12.00 24.88
N ARG A 25 21.85 13.11 25.26
CA ARG A 25 21.31 14.47 25.07
C ARG A 25 21.45 14.85 23.59
N VAL A 26 20.44 14.45 22.78
CA VAL A 26 20.34 14.75 21.34
C VAL A 26 19.34 15.87 21.12
N LEU A 27 19.49 16.66 20.06
CA LEU A 27 18.55 17.70 19.65
C LEU A 27 17.15 17.12 19.41
N GLU A 28 16.08 17.90 19.69
CA GLU A 28 14.68 17.41 19.59
C GLU A 28 14.32 16.91 18.20
N GLU A 29 14.87 17.50 17.14
CA GLU A 29 14.64 17.08 15.75
C GLU A 29 15.24 15.69 15.47
N GLU A 30 16.46 15.43 15.93
CA GLU A 30 17.10 14.10 15.80
C GLU A 30 16.37 13.03 16.63
N ARG A 31 15.75 13.42 17.77
CA ARG A 31 14.90 12.51 18.56
C ARG A 31 13.64 12.07 17.83
N ALA A 32 13.03 12.95 17.04
CA ALA A 32 11.82 12.61 16.30
C ALA A 32 12.09 11.57 15.20
N GLU A 33 13.19 11.71 14.48
CA GLU A 33 13.62 10.70 13.50
C GLU A 33 14.04 9.38 14.17
N ASP A 34 14.83 9.45 15.23
CA ASP A 34 15.28 8.27 15.96
C ASP A 34 14.14 7.51 16.65
N ALA A 35 13.09 8.20 17.08
CA ALA A 35 11.91 7.57 17.68
C ALA A 35 11.21 6.56 16.75
N LEU A 36 11.34 6.72 15.42
CA LEU A 36 10.77 5.78 14.42
C LEU A 36 11.55 4.46 14.32
N TYR A 37 12.84 4.46 14.67
CA TYR A 37 13.65 3.24 14.58
C TYR A 37 13.29 2.21 15.65
N THR A 38 12.98 2.64 16.87
CA THR A 38 12.67 1.72 17.98
C THR A 38 11.51 0.77 17.66
N PRO A 39 10.32 1.22 17.21
CA PRO A 39 9.25 0.30 16.86
C PRO A 39 9.60 -0.59 15.67
N GLY A 40 10.38 -0.11 14.70
CA GLY A 40 10.85 -0.91 13.57
C GLY A 40 11.78 -2.05 13.98
N ILE A 41 12.77 -1.77 14.84
CA ILE A 41 13.71 -2.78 15.36
C ILE A 41 12.96 -3.82 16.21
N LEU A 42 12.08 -3.37 17.10
CA LEU A 42 11.25 -4.27 17.92
C LEU A 42 10.34 -5.14 17.06
N TYR A 43 9.80 -4.59 15.99
CA TYR A 43 9.00 -5.34 15.01
C TYR A 43 9.82 -6.44 14.36
N GLN A 44 11.05 -6.15 13.92
CA GLN A 44 11.92 -7.15 13.31
C GLN A 44 12.32 -8.28 14.29
N ILE A 45 12.53 -7.96 15.57
CA ILE A 45 12.72 -9.00 16.59
C ILE A 45 11.49 -9.92 16.66
N GLY A 46 10.27 -9.36 16.57
CA GLY A 46 9.05 -10.16 16.52
C GLY A 46 8.95 -11.03 15.26
N VAL A 47 9.39 -10.52 14.12
CA VAL A 47 9.46 -11.26 12.84
C VAL A 47 10.46 -12.43 12.97
N ASP A 48 11.64 -12.18 13.52
CA ASP A 48 12.67 -13.22 13.75
C ASP A 48 12.16 -14.34 14.67
N LEU A 49 11.40 -14.00 15.72
CA LEU A 49 10.79 -14.99 16.61
C LEU A 49 9.80 -15.88 15.86
N VAL A 50 9.00 -15.32 14.94
CA VAL A 50 8.09 -16.10 14.08
C VAL A 50 8.90 -17.02 13.17
N GLN A 51 9.98 -16.53 12.54
CA GLN A 51 10.84 -17.33 11.66
C GLN A 51 11.56 -18.46 12.40
N GLN A 52 11.84 -18.28 13.70
CA GLN A 52 12.40 -19.30 14.58
C GLN A 52 11.35 -20.27 15.14
N GLU A 53 10.11 -20.20 14.65
CA GLU A 53 8.97 -21.01 15.11
C GLU A 53 8.58 -20.77 16.60
N LYS A 54 9.08 -19.72 17.21
CA LYS A 54 8.75 -19.29 18.59
C LYS A 54 7.51 -18.40 18.60
N VAL A 55 6.41 -18.92 18.09
CA VAL A 55 5.20 -18.13 17.81
C VAL A 55 4.60 -17.52 19.08
N GLY A 56 4.55 -18.25 20.19
CA GLY A 56 4.03 -17.74 21.47
C GLY A 56 4.85 -16.56 22.02
N ASP A 57 6.21 -16.65 21.92
CA ASP A 57 7.10 -15.55 22.30
C ASP A 57 6.92 -14.35 21.38
N ALA A 58 6.75 -14.58 20.07
CA ALA A 58 6.49 -13.55 19.08
C ALA A 58 5.18 -12.80 19.39
N ILE A 59 4.09 -13.52 19.68
CA ILE A 59 2.81 -12.93 20.05
C ILE A 59 2.98 -12.04 21.28
N THR A 60 3.60 -12.56 22.34
CA THR A 60 3.83 -11.82 23.58
C THR A 60 4.64 -10.54 23.32
N HIS A 61 5.68 -10.63 22.49
CA HIS A 61 6.52 -9.50 22.12
C HIS A 61 5.76 -8.45 21.29
N LEU A 62 5.02 -8.89 20.26
CA LEU A 62 4.25 -8.02 19.39
C LEU A 62 3.07 -7.37 20.10
N GLU A 63 2.45 -8.03 21.08
CA GLU A 63 1.42 -7.42 21.93
C GLU A 63 1.98 -6.27 22.79
N LYS A 64 3.17 -6.44 23.36
CA LYS A 64 3.86 -5.37 24.10
C LYS A 64 4.17 -4.21 23.16
N LEU A 65 4.66 -4.50 21.95
CA LEU A 65 4.96 -3.50 20.93
C LEU A 65 3.68 -2.72 20.55
N ARG A 66 2.58 -3.40 20.27
CA ARG A 66 1.28 -2.79 19.94
C ARG A 66 0.78 -1.84 21.05
N LYS A 67 0.94 -2.24 22.30
CA LYS A 67 0.55 -1.42 23.45
C LYS A 67 1.41 -0.16 23.59
N LYS A 68 2.73 -0.29 23.35
CA LYS A 68 3.69 0.82 23.47
C LYS A 68 3.63 1.78 22.28
N TYR A 69 3.39 1.27 21.08
CA TYR A 69 3.38 2.03 19.82
C TYR A 69 2.08 1.77 19.03
N PRO A 70 0.93 2.26 19.50
CA PRO A 70 -0.38 1.95 18.92
C PRO A 70 -0.58 2.54 17.52
N ALA A 71 0.24 3.50 17.08
CA ALA A 71 0.22 4.07 15.74
C ALA A 71 1.07 3.28 14.73
N PHE A 72 1.87 2.30 15.17
CA PHE A 72 2.74 1.52 14.31
C PHE A 72 1.97 0.37 13.66
N ILE A 73 1.42 0.62 12.47
CA ILE A 73 0.52 -0.29 11.75
C ILE A 73 1.11 -1.69 11.49
N PRO A 74 2.41 -1.87 11.12
CA PRO A 74 2.95 -3.19 10.82
C PRO A 74 2.77 -4.20 11.94
N VAL A 75 2.74 -3.76 13.20
CA VAL A 75 2.57 -4.67 14.34
C VAL A 75 1.20 -5.35 14.36
N PHE A 76 0.14 -4.65 13.94
CA PHE A 76 -1.21 -5.24 13.89
C PHE A 76 -1.28 -6.38 12.87
N VAL A 77 -0.69 -6.18 11.71
CA VAL A 77 -0.67 -7.21 10.65
C VAL A 77 0.13 -8.42 11.10
N LYS A 78 1.35 -8.21 11.59
CA LYS A 78 2.24 -9.32 12.00
C LYS A 78 1.71 -10.07 13.22
N LEU A 79 1.14 -9.37 14.21
CA LEU A 79 0.52 -10.00 15.36
C LEU A 79 -0.67 -10.87 14.95
N ALA A 80 -1.54 -10.37 14.07
CA ALA A 80 -2.65 -11.15 13.58
C ALA A 80 -2.18 -12.39 12.79
N GLU A 81 -1.15 -12.27 11.93
CA GLU A 81 -0.55 -13.42 11.25
C GLU A 81 -0.01 -14.47 12.24
N ALA A 82 0.67 -14.04 13.31
CA ALA A 82 1.17 -14.95 14.33
C ALA A 82 0.03 -15.65 15.09
N LEU A 83 -1.06 -14.94 15.39
CA LEU A 83 -2.26 -15.51 16.00
C LEU A 83 -2.95 -16.53 15.08
N LEU A 84 -3.00 -16.27 13.77
CA LEU A 84 -3.51 -17.23 12.79
C LEU A 84 -2.68 -18.52 12.76
N TRP A 85 -1.36 -18.43 12.90
CA TRP A 85 -0.48 -19.59 13.00
C TRP A 85 -0.76 -20.44 14.23
N GLU A 86 -1.18 -19.83 15.35
CA GLU A 86 -1.63 -20.54 16.54
C GLU A 86 -3.09 -21.05 16.46
N GLY A 87 -3.79 -20.78 15.34
CA GLY A 87 -5.20 -21.14 15.17
C GLY A 87 -6.17 -20.21 15.92
N ARG A 88 -5.69 -19.08 16.44
CA ARG A 88 -6.48 -18.08 17.20
C ARG A 88 -7.12 -17.06 16.24
N GLU A 89 -7.98 -17.56 15.35
CA GLU A 89 -8.57 -16.76 14.26
C GLU A 89 -9.38 -15.56 14.79
N GLY A 90 -10.19 -15.76 15.84
CA GLY A 90 -11.01 -14.70 16.41
C GLY A 90 -10.18 -13.54 16.95
N ASP A 91 -9.08 -13.85 17.65
CA ASP A 91 -8.16 -12.86 18.18
C ASP A 91 -7.43 -12.10 17.05
N ALA A 92 -7.04 -12.81 16.00
CA ALA A 92 -6.39 -12.22 14.83
C ALA A 92 -7.31 -11.21 14.13
N VAL A 93 -8.58 -11.55 13.93
CA VAL A 93 -9.56 -10.67 13.32
C VAL A 93 -9.79 -9.43 14.18
N GLU A 94 -9.89 -9.58 15.50
CA GLU A 94 -10.02 -8.43 16.41
C GLU A 94 -8.78 -7.52 16.36
N VAL A 95 -7.57 -8.07 16.19
CA VAL A 95 -6.36 -7.27 16.01
C VAL A 95 -6.42 -6.47 14.70
N TYR A 96 -6.87 -7.06 13.61
CA TYR A 96 -7.06 -6.33 12.34
C TYR A 96 -8.10 -5.21 12.49
N LEU A 97 -9.23 -5.48 13.11
CA LEU A 97 -10.27 -4.49 13.33
C LEU A 97 -9.83 -3.37 14.28
N ASP A 98 -9.07 -3.69 15.33
CA ASP A 98 -8.47 -2.69 16.25
C ASP A 98 -7.49 -1.78 15.49
N GLY A 99 -6.67 -2.35 14.59
CA GLY A 99 -5.77 -1.59 13.72
C GLY A 99 -6.50 -0.58 12.83
N TYR A 100 -7.67 -0.96 12.31
CA TYR A 100 -8.51 -0.03 11.55
C TYR A 100 -9.17 1.01 12.44
N ARG A 101 -9.81 0.61 13.55
CA ARG A 101 -10.52 1.52 14.45
C ARG A 101 -9.61 2.61 15.01
N ARG A 102 -8.36 2.27 15.36
CA ARG A 102 -7.39 3.22 15.94
C ARG A 102 -6.71 4.09 14.91
N ASN A 103 -6.30 3.49 13.79
CA ASN A 103 -5.39 4.14 12.85
C ASN A 103 -6.04 4.44 11.49
N SER A 104 -7.30 4.06 11.28
CA SER A 104 -7.97 4.08 9.98
C SER A 104 -7.18 3.28 8.91
N SER A 105 -6.45 2.24 9.33
CA SER A 105 -5.56 1.47 8.47
C SER A 105 -6.34 0.56 7.52
N VAL A 106 -6.40 0.94 6.27
CA VAL A 106 -6.98 0.13 5.19
C VAL A 106 -6.24 -1.20 5.05
N THR A 107 -4.91 -1.19 5.25
CA THR A 107 -4.07 -2.40 5.21
C THR A 107 -4.57 -3.49 6.16
N CYS A 108 -5.00 -3.14 7.37
CA CYS A 108 -5.55 -4.11 8.31
C CYS A 108 -6.87 -4.72 7.80
N LEU A 109 -7.76 -3.91 7.21
CA LEU A 109 -9.01 -4.43 6.63
C LEU A 109 -8.75 -5.33 5.43
N MET A 110 -7.81 -4.97 4.58
CA MET A 110 -7.43 -5.78 3.41
C MET A 110 -6.78 -7.11 3.85
N ALA A 111 -5.97 -7.10 4.90
CA ALA A 111 -5.39 -8.32 5.46
C ALA A 111 -6.47 -9.26 6.05
N MET A 112 -7.47 -8.70 6.75
CA MET A 112 -8.63 -9.46 7.22
C MET A 112 -9.43 -10.04 6.05
N GLU A 113 -9.71 -9.25 5.01
CA GLU A 113 -10.42 -9.72 3.81
C GLU A 113 -9.65 -10.85 3.15
N LYS A 114 -8.34 -10.68 2.96
CA LYS A 114 -7.46 -11.69 2.37
C LYS A 114 -7.55 -13.01 3.14
N PHE A 115 -7.44 -12.97 4.47
CA PHE A 115 -7.55 -14.14 5.32
C PHE A 115 -8.87 -14.91 5.08
N TYR A 116 -10.01 -14.23 5.08
CA TYR A 116 -11.30 -14.88 4.85
C TYR A 116 -11.47 -15.43 3.43
N LEU A 117 -10.92 -14.75 2.43
CA LEU A 117 -10.95 -15.22 1.05
C LEU A 117 -10.08 -16.48 0.86
N GLU A 118 -8.89 -16.51 1.46
CA GLU A 118 -8.00 -17.68 1.43
C GLU A 118 -8.62 -18.88 2.18
N LYS A 119 -9.38 -18.60 3.23
CA LYS A 119 -10.14 -19.62 3.96
C LYS A 119 -11.38 -20.13 3.19
N GLY A 120 -11.81 -19.42 2.15
CA GLY A 120 -13.05 -19.75 1.42
C GLY A 120 -14.33 -19.31 2.15
N ASP A 121 -14.23 -18.36 3.10
CA ASP A 121 -15.35 -17.82 3.87
C ASP A 121 -15.53 -16.29 3.62
N PRO A 122 -15.88 -15.87 2.41
CA PRO A 122 -16.09 -14.46 2.11
C PRO A 122 -17.27 -13.84 2.88
N GLU A 123 -18.23 -14.66 3.34
CA GLU A 123 -19.40 -14.19 4.09
C GLU A 123 -18.98 -13.57 5.44
N SER A 124 -17.96 -14.12 6.09
CA SER A 124 -17.44 -13.55 7.33
C SER A 124 -16.80 -12.17 7.10
N ALA A 125 -16.06 -11.99 6.00
CA ALA A 125 -15.55 -10.67 5.63
C ALA A 125 -16.69 -9.68 5.40
N VAL A 126 -17.75 -10.08 4.69
CA VAL A 126 -18.95 -9.25 4.47
C VAL A 126 -19.57 -8.84 5.80
N ARG A 127 -19.77 -9.78 6.76
CA ARG A 127 -20.35 -9.48 8.08
C ARG A 127 -19.49 -8.45 8.84
N HIS A 128 -18.17 -8.57 8.82
CA HIS A 128 -17.30 -7.62 9.49
C HIS A 128 -17.34 -6.22 8.87
N TYR A 129 -17.39 -6.11 7.54
CA TYR A 129 -17.56 -4.81 6.88
C TYR A 129 -18.93 -4.19 7.21
N GLN A 130 -20.01 -4.95 7.21
CA GLN A 130 -21.35 -4.48 7.59
C GLN A 130 -21.39 -3.98 9.03
N ALA A 131 -20.77 -4.71 9.96
CA ALA A 131 -20.65 -4.30 11.35
C ALA A 131 -19.85 -2.98 11.49
N LEU A 132 -18.75 -2.82 10.75
CA LEU A 132 -18.00 -1.58 10.71
C LEU A 132 -18.83 -0.41 10.17
N ILE A 133 -19.53 -0.60 9.05
CA ILE A 133 -20.41 0.41 8.45
C ILE A 133 -21.49 0.88 9.46
N SER A 134 -21.99 -0.04 10.28
CA SER A 134 -23.01 0.26 11.29
C SER A 134 -22.45 0.98 12.53
N SER A 135 -21.18 0.73 12.87
CA SER A 135 -20.57 1.19 14.13
C SER A 135 -19.65 2.41 13.97
N THR A 136 -19.36 2.88 12.77
CA THR A 136 -18.44 4.01 12.53
C THR A 136 -19.12 5.15 11.77
N ASP A 137 -18.71 6.39 12.07
CA ASP A 137 -19.10 7.55 11.27
C ASP A 137 -18.32 7.63 9.95
N ARG A 138 -17.11 7.04 9.89
CA ARG A 138 -16.27 6.99 8.70
C ARG A 138 -16.61 5.81 7.81
N LYS A 139 -17.77 5.89 7.14
CA LYS A 139 -18.35 4.76 6.38
C LYS A 139 -17.81 4.56 4.98
N VAL A 140 -17.13 5.56 4.41
CA VAL A 140 -16.73 5.57 3.00
C VAL A 140 -15.81 4.40 2.68
N ILE A 141 -14.73 4.23 3.41
CA ILE A 141 -13.75 3.15 3.18
C ILE A 141 -14.34 1.76 3.38
N PRO A 142 -15.02 1.45 4.49
CA PRO A 142 -15.65 0.13 4.65
C PRO A 142 -16.71 -0.16 3.59
N LYS A 143 -17.52 0.83 3.17
CA LYS A 143 -18.49 0.67 2.08
C LYS A 143 -17.78 0.39 0.74
N PHE A 144 -16.71 1.12 0.46
CA PHE A 144 -15.93 0.91 -0.76
C PHE A 144 -15.33 -0.51 -0.80
N LEU A 145 -14.69 -0.95 0.28
CA LEU A 145 -14.11 -2.29 0.36
C LEU A 145 -15.18 -3.39 0.27
N LEU A 146 -16.33 -3.18 0.92
CA LEU A 146 -17.45 -4.10 0.80
C LEU A 146 -18.03 -4.15 -0.63
N GLY A 147 -18.17 -2.99 -1.29
CA GLY A 147 -18.59 -2.91 -2.70
C GLY A 147 -17.60 -3.62 -3.62
N ARG A 148 -16.30 -3.44 -3.40
CA ARG A 148 -15.24 -4.16 -4.12
C ARG A 148 -15.32 -5.67 -3.88
N LEU A 149 -15.55 -6.10 -2.65
CA LEU A 149 -15.71 -7.52 -2.32
C LEU A 149 -16.95 -8.10 -3.02
N TYR A 150 -18.10 -7.43 -2.99
CA TYR A 150 -19.28 -7.87 -3.73
C TYR A 150 -19.03 -7.93 -5.25
N TYR A 151 -18.31 -6.95 -5.81
CA TYR A 151 -17.92 -6.99 -7.22
C TYR A 151 -17.08 -8.23 -7.55
N ARG A 152 -16.12 -8.61 -6.70
CA ARG A 152 -15.30 -9.83 -6.85
C ARG A 152 -16.12 -11.11 -6.72
N LEU A 153 -17.17 -11.09 -5.90
CA LEU A 153 -18.10 -12.19 -5.69
C LEU A 153 -19.23 -12.23 -6.73
N GLU A 154 -19.18 -11.40 -7.77
CA GLU A 154 -20.19 -11.27 -8.82
C GLU A 154 -21.58 -10.81 -8.32
N VAL A 155 -21.68 -10.27 -7.11
CA VAL A 155 -22.91 -9.71 -6.55
C VAL A 155 -23.05 -8.25 -6.98
N LEU A 156 -23.20 -8.04 -8.29
CA LEU A 156 -23.06 -6.73 -8.94
C LEU A 156 -24.08 -5.70 -8.45
N ASP A 157 -25.31 -6.12 -8.13
CA ASP A 157 -26.37 -5.19 -7.66
C ASP A 157 -26.00 -4.54 -6.31
N ARG A 158 -25.49 -5.36 -5.38
CA ARG A 158 -25.05 -4.85 -4.08
C ARG A 158 -23.79 -3.99 -4.19
N ALA A 159 -22.86 -4.38 -5.06
CA ALA A 159 -21.67 -3.60 -5.34
C ALA A 159 -22.03 -2.21 -5.86
N GLU A 160 -22.92 -2.15 -6.86
CA GLU A 160 -23.36 -0.90 -7.45
C GLU A 160 -24.06 0.01 -6.44
N THR A 161 -24.99 -0.53 -5.64
CA THR A 161 -25.70 0.24 -4.60
C THR A 161 -24.71 0.91 -3.65
N LEU A 162 -23.72 0.16 -3.16
CA LEU A 162 -22.70 0.71 -2.25
C LEU A 162 -21.84 1.80 -2.92
N PHE A 163 -21.47 1.60 -4.18
CA PHE A 163 -20.68 2.58 -4.91
C PHE A 163 -21.48 3.87 -5.18
N GLN A 164 -22.76 3.78 -5.51
CA GLN A 164 -23.65 4.92 -5.66
C GLN A 164 -23.86 5.69 -4.35
N GLU A 165 -24.00 4.98 -3.23
CA GLU A 165 -24.09 5.62 -1.90
C GLU A 165 -22.81 6.41 -1.54
N ILE A 166 -21.65 5.97 -2.02
CA ILE A 166 -20.38 6.66 -1.79
C ILE A 166 -20.21 7.84 -2.75
N GLU A 167 -20.68 7.72 -3.98
CA GLU A 167 -20.53 8.74 -5.04
C GLU A 167 -21.06 10.09 -4.58
N GLY A 168 -22.19 10.12 -3.84
CA GLY A 168 -22.72 11.34 -3.24
C GLY A 168 -21.82 11.98 -2.17
N SER A 169 -20.85 11.26 -1.64
CA SER A 169 -19.96 11.71 -0.56
C SER A 169 -18.54 12.07 -1.03
N ILE A 170 -18.17 11.73 -2.26
CA ILE A 170 -16.83 11.93 -2.82
C ILE A 170 -16.96 12.73 -4.12
N THR A 171 -16.32 13.89 -4.17
CA THR A 171 -16.45 14.84 -5.28
C THR A 171 -15.89 14.31 -6.60
N GLN A 172 -14.81 13.54 -6.58
CA GLN A 172 -14.22 12.86 -7.76
C GLN A 172 -13.39 11.66 -7.32
N SER A 173 -13.69 10.49 -7.82
CA SER A 173 -12.88 9.30 -7.61
C SER A 173 -12.79 8.49 -8.89
N ALA A 174 -11.64 8.50 -9.53
CA ALA A 174 -11.35 7.67 -10.70
C ALA A 174 -11.62 6.20 -10.43
N LEU A 175 -11.25 5.73 -9.24
CA LEU A 175 -11.43 4.34 -8.82
C LEU A 175 -12.91 3.96 -8.70
N LEU A 176 -13.74 4.84 -8.14
CA LEU A 176 -15.18 4.61 -8.03
C LEU A 176 -15.82 4.56 -9.42
N GLN A 177 -15.47 5.50 -10.29
CA GLN A 177 -15.94 5.53 -11.68
C GLN A 177 -15.49 4.29 -12.47
N TYR A 178 -14.26 3.81 -12.22
CA TYR A 178 -13.78 2.57 -12.80
C TYR A 178 -14.67 1.37 -12.42
N TYR A 179 -14.99 1.18 -11.13
CA TYR A 179 -15.83 0.05 -10.71
C TYR A 179 -17.27 0.16 -11.24
N LEU A 180 -17.86 1.36 -11.24
CA LEU A 180 -19.18 1.58 -11.84
C LEU A 180 -19.16 1.25 -13.34
N GLY A 181 -18.14 1.72 -14.08
CA GLY A 181 -17.94 1.38 -15.47
C GLY A 181 -17.81 -0.14 -15.71
N ARG A 182 -17.02 -0.83 -14.89
CA ARG A 182 -16.89 -2.29 -14.97
C ARG A 182 -18.18 -3.05 -14.69
N ILE A 183 -19.03 -2.57 -13.79
CA ILE A 183 -20.34 -3.15 -13.52
C ILE A 183 -21.25 -2.97 -14.75
N ARG A 184 -21.28 -1.77 -15.35
CA ARG A 184 -22.05 -1.52 -16.58
C ARG A 184 -21.57 -2.38 -17.75
N GLU A 185 -20.28 -2.52 -17.91
CA GLU A 185 -19.69 -3.37 -18.94
C GLU A 185 -20.12 -4.84 -18.77
N ARG A 186 -20.07 -5.38 -17.55
CA ARG A 186 -20.52 -6.77 -17.26
C ARG A 186 -22.02 -7.00 -17.51
N ARG A 187 -22.82 -5.92 -17.44
CA ARG A 187 -24.25 -5.97 -17.78
C ARG A 187 -24.53 -5.74 -19.26
N GLY A 188 -23.50 -5.58 -20.09
CA GLY A 188 -23.63 -5.31 -21.53
C GLY A 188 -24.04 -3.86 -21.86
N ALA A 189 -24.06 -2.95 -20.89
CA ALA A 189 -24.39 -1.54 -21.06
C ALA A 189 -23.14 -0.74 -21.49
N ALA A 190 -22.60 -1.03 -22.68
CA ALA A 190 -21.34 -0.46 -23.15
C ALA A 190 -21.32 1.08 -23.25
N PRO A 191 -22.39 1.76 -23.71
CA PRO A 191 -22.40 3.24 -23.74
C PRO A 191 -22.24 3.86 -22.36
N GLU A 192 -22.90 3.29 -21.33
CA GLU A 192 -22.84 3.75 -19.95
C GLU A 192 -21.45 3.49 -19.36
N ALA A 193 -20.90 2.29 -19.61
CA ALA A 193 -19.53 1.96 -19.21
C ALA A 193 -18.52 2.97 -19.78
N CYS A 194 -18.64 3.31 -21.07
CA CYS A 194 -17.80 4.33 -21.70
C CYS A 194 -17.94 5.72 -21.04
N ALA A 195 -19.14 6.09 -20.59
CA ALA A 195 -19.32 7.34 -19.87
C ALA A 195 -18.52 7.37 -18.57
N HIS A 196 -18.59 6.31 -17.75
CA HIS A 196 -17.79 6.17 -16.54
C HIS A 196 -16.28 6.18 -16.81
N TYR A 197 -15.81 5.46 -17.84
CA TYR A 197 -14.38 5.45 -18.18
C TYR A 197 -13.88 6.82 -18.68
N ARG A 198 -14.70 7.63 -19.32
CA ARG A 198 -14.35 9.03 -19.65
C ARG A 198 -14.12 9.86 -18.38
N GLU A 199 -14.94 9.66 -17.35
CA GLU A 199 -14.73 10.35 -16.05
C GLU A 199 -13.44 9.88 -15.37
N VAL A 200 -13.08 8.59 -15.48
CA VAL A 200 -11.76 8.07 -15.03
C VAL A 200 -10.63 8.81 -15.74
N ILE A 201 -10.69 8.90 -17.07
CA ILE A 201 -9.64 9.58 -17.87
C ILE A 201 -9.53 11.06 -17.48
N LYS A 202 -10.68 11.75 -17.29
CA LYS A 202 -10.68 13.16 -16.85
C LYS A 202 -10.06 13.33 -15.46
N ALA A 203 -10.39 12.44 -14.51
CA ALA A 203 -9.90 12.52 -13.14
C ALA A 203 -8.39 12.22 -13.03
N LEU A 204 -7.90 11.27 -13.82
CA LEU A 204 -6.47 10.92 -13.86
C LEU A 204 -5.64 11.97 -14.58
N ASN A 205 -6.28 12.80 -15.44
CA ASN A 205 -5.61 13.78 -16.29
C ASN A 205 -4.31 13.22 -16.90
N PRO A 206 -4.37 12.20 -17.78
CA PRO A 206 -3.19 11.48 -18.27
C PRO A 206 -2.24 12.38 -19.07
N PHE A 207 -2.66 13.58 -19.41
CA PHE A 207 -1.88 14.57 -20.16
C PHE A 207 -1.11 15.53 -19.23
N GLU A 208 -1.32 15.52 -17.93
CA GLU A 208 -0.57 16.31 -16.97
C GLU A 208 0.71 15.57 -16.59
N LEU A 209 1.78 15.86 -17.32
CA LEU A 209 3.11 15.38 -17.01
C LEU A 209 3.60 16.07 -15.73
N ASN A 210 3.80 15.31 -14.68
CA ASN A 210 4.61 15.72 -13.55
C ASN A 210 6.02 15.16 -13.71
N TYR A 211 6.95 15.73 -13.01
CA TYR A 211 8.33 15.29 -12.99
C TYR A 211 8.75 14.97 -11.56
N HIS A 212 9.53 13.93 -11.39
CA HIS A 212 10.15 13.64 -10.09
C HIS A 212 11.65 13.49 -10.23
N CYS A 213 12.37 13.88 -9.19
CA CYS A 213 13.80 13.66 -9.10
C CYS A 213 14.08 12.17 -8.83
N GLY A 214 14.73 11.49 -9.77
CA GLY A 214 15.08 10.06 -9.61
C GLY A 214 16.07 9.78 -8.46
N THR A 215 16.66 10.83 -7.86
CA THR A 215 17.61 10.68 -6.75
C THR A 215 16.95 10.85 -5.38
N CYS A 216 16.08 11.85 -5.19
CA CYS A 216 15.52 12.19 -3.88
C CYS A 216 13.98 12.19 -3.84
N GLY A 217 13.31 11.88 -4.97
CA GLY A 217 11.86 11.84 -5.07
C GLY A 217 11.16 13.20 -5.07
N ASP A 218 11.90 14.32 -5.10
CA ASP A 218 11.31 15.65 -5.17
C ASP A 218 10.47 15.82 -6.43
N THR A 219 9.31 16.49 -6.35
CA THR A 219 8.37 16.60 -7.45
C THR A 219 8.27 18.02 -7.99
N ALA A 220 8.10 18.14 -9.31
CA ALA A 220 7.92 19.43 -9.96
C ALA A 220 6.84 19.35 -11.06
N PRO A 221 6.02 20.43 -11.24
CA PRO A 221 5.01 20.46 -12.30
C PRO A 221 5.60 20.65 -13.71
N ALA A 222 6.87 21.01 -13.80
CA ALA A 222 7.59 21.20 -15.04
C ALA A 222 9.01 20.61 -14.92
N TRP A 223 9.58 20.19 -16.05
CA TRP A 223 10.93 19.69 -16.07
C TRP A 223 11.93 20.75 -15.57
N LYS A 224 12.84 20.32 -14.71
CA LYS A 224 13.96 21.12 -14.21
C LYS A 224 15.27 20.43 -14.54
N ALA A 225 16.25 21.19 -14.96
CA ALA A 225 17.61 20.70 -15.18
C ALA A 225 18.35 20.40 -13.88
N TYR A 226 17.94 21.01 -12.76
CA TYR A 226 18.59 20.98 -11.45
C TYR A 226 17.56 20.72 -10.36
N CYS A 227 17.91 19.88 -9.41
CA CYS A 227 17.09 19.63 -8.22
C CYS A 227 17.61 20.45 -7.04
N ASP A 228 16.78 21.37 -6.55
CA ASP A 228 17.11 22.25 -5.43
C ASP A 228 17.29 21.46 -4.12
N ARG A 229 16.60 20.32 -3.98
CA ARG A 229 16.64 19.49 -2.76
C ARG A 229 17.90 18.65 -2.63
N CYS A 230 18.29 17.91 -3.67
CA CYS A 230 19.49 17.05 -3.63
C CYS A 230 20.70 17.60 -4.38
N GLN A 231 20.59 18.80 -4.94
CA GLN A 231 21.64 19.54 -5.64
C GLN A 231 22.27 18.75 -6.81
N ARG A 232 21.47 17.93 -7.53
CA ARG A 232 21.91 17.18 -8.69
C ARG A 232 21.31 17.72 -9.97
N TRP A 233 22.08 17.58 -11.04
CA TRP A 233 21.70 17.94 -12.40
C TRP A 233 21.11 16.74 -13.12
N ASP A 234 20.22 17.00 -14.12
CA ASP A 234 19.64 16.01 -15.04
C ASP A 234 19.03 14.79 -14.32
N CYS A 235 18.33 15.07 -13.22
CA CYS A 235 17.74 14.04 -12.36
C CYS A 235 16.22 14.01 -12.38
N PHE A 236 15.56 14.97 -13.05
CA PHE A 236 14.10 14.99 -13.17
C PHE A 236 13.65 14.10 -14.35
N VAL A 237 12.86 13.10 -14.02
CA VAL A 237 12.23 12.20 -14.98
C VAL A 237 10.71 12.39 -14.97
N PRO A 238 10.03 12.25 -16.12
CA PRO A 238 8.59 12.34 -16.16
C PRO A 238 7.95 11.26 -15.30
N SER A 239 6.94 11.64 -14.54
CA SER A 239 6.10 10.71 -13.82
C SER A 239 4.64 10.94 -14.19
N PHE A 240 3.95 9.86 -14.40
CA PHE A 240 2.50 9.89 -14.60
C PHE A 240 1.84 9.80 -13.21
N LYS A 241 0.83 10.65 -12.96
CA LYS A 241 0.02 10.58 -11.73
C LYS A 241 -0.76 9.27 -11.72
N ASP A 242 -0.17 8.21 -11.24
CA ASP A 242 -0.87 6.95 -10.98
C ASP A 242 -0.53 6.41 -9.58
N GLU A 243 -0.50 7.30 -8.58
CA GLU A 243 -0.19 6.96 -7.20
C GLU A 243 -1.32 6.15 -6.54
N LEU A 244 -2.59 6.33 -6.95
CA LEU A 244 -3.72 5.57 -6.39
C LEU A 244 -3.71 4.09 -6.79
N LEU A 245 -3.17 3.73 -7.95
CA LEU A 245 -2.98 2.34 -8.35
C LEU A 245 -1.84 1.66 -7.55
N ASN A 246 -0.87 2.43 -7.07
CA ASN A 246 0.20 1.91 -6.22
C ASN A 246 -0.26 1.62 -4.77
N GLU A 247 -1.22 2.38 -4.24
CA GLU A 247 -1.75 2.18 -2.88
C GLU A 247 -2.70 0.97 -2.76
N LEU A 248 -3.33 0.56 -3.85
CA LEU A 248 -4.29 -0.55 -3.84
C LEU A 248 -3.67 -1.91 -4.03
N ASN A 249 -2.37 -1.99 -4.35
CA ASN A 249 -1.63 -3.25 -4.51
C ASN A 249 -2.38 -4.30 -5.36
N GLU A 250 -3.21 -3.86 -6.29
CA GLU A 250 -3.78 -4.76 -7.29
C GLU A 250 -2.66 -5.23 -8.21
N PRO A 251 -2.58 -6.53 -8.53
CA PRO A 251 -1.56 -7.02 -9.45
C PRO A 251 -1.67 -6.20 -10.74
N ARG A 252 -0.56 -5.57 -11.12
CA ARG A 252 -0.47 -4.81 -12.38
C ARG A 252 -1.02 -5.67 -13.51
N PRO A 253 -1.79 -5.10 -14.46
CA PRO A 253 -2.23 -5.86 -15.63
C PRO A 253 -1.01 -6.53 -16.25
N ILE A 254 -1.17 -7.79 -16.65
CA ILE A 254 -0.16 -8.77 -17.11
C ILE A 254 0.80 -8.23 -18.21
N PHE A 255 0.57 -7.05 -18.76
CA PHE A 255 1.37 -6.44 -19.82
C PHE A 255 2.79 -6.00 -19.42
N TYR A 256 3.15 -6.00 -18.12
CA TYR A 256 4.47 -5.57 -17.63
C TYR A 256 5.26 -6.65 -16.89
N GLN A 257 4.78 -7.90 -16.79
CA GLN A 257 5.51 -8.97 -16.08
C GLN A 257 6.55 -9.69 -16.90
N ASP A 258 6.66 -9.48 -18.22
CA ASP A 258 7.53 -10.26 -19.09
C ASP A 258 8.83 -9.57 -19.55
N ILE A 259 9.17 -8.39 -19.01
CA ILE A 259 10.49 -7.82 -19.22
C ILE A 259 11.34 -8.03 -17.97
N GLN A 260 11.71 -9.27 -17.69
CA GLN A 260 12.86 -9.55 -16.83
C GLN A 260 14.13 -9.12 -17.57
N TRP A 261 14.57 -7.91 -17.28
CA TRP A 261 15.90 -7.48 -17.63
C TRP A 261 16.90 -8.22 -16.74
N THR A 262 17.41 -9.36 -17.20
CA THR A 262 18.56 -10.02 -16.56
C THR A 262 19.82 -9.32 -17.05
N PRO A 263 20.60 -8.64 -16.19
CA PRO A 263 21.89 -8.13 -16.60
C PRO A 263 22.78 -9.32 -16.93
N ARG A 264 23.21 -9.42 -18.19
CA ARG A 264 24.27 -10.37 -18.57
C ARG A 264 25.51 -10.01 -17.75
N ALA A 265 25.95 -10.94 -16.90
CA ALA A 265 27.23 -10.84 -16.23
C ALA A 265 28.32 -10.74 -17.31
N GLY A 266 29.04 -9.60 -17.37
CA GLY A 266 30.24 -9.47 -18.17
C GLY A 266 30.35 -8.33 -19.17
N ALA A 267 29.48 -7.31 -19.19
CA ALA A 267 29.68 -6.15 -20.05
C ALA A 267 30.26 -4.96 -19.27
N ARG A 268 31.54 -4.69 -19.49
CA ARG A 268 32.20 -3.44 -19.05
C ARG A 268 31.50 -2.24 -19.68
N SER A 269 31.39 -1.18 -18.89
CA SER A 269 30.85 0.14 -19.19
C SER A 269 30.99 0.58 -20.67
N SER A 270 29.87 0.67 -21.35
CA SER A 270 29.72 1.58 -22.50
C SER A 270 28.32 2.22 -22.38
N ARG A 271 28.32 3.54 -22.49
CA ARG A 271 27.15 4.41 -22.37
C ARG A 271 25.98 3.93 -23.22
N PRO A 272 24.72 3.97 -22.76
CA PRO A 272 23.58 3.61 -23.59
C PRO A 272 23.46 4.61 -24.75
N ARG A 273 23.50 4.10 -25.99
CA ARG A 273 23.12 4.87 -27.17
C ARG A 273 21.61 4.99 -27.19
N TYR A 274 21.13 6.20 -27.20
CA TYR A 274 19.73 6.50 -27.50
C TYR A 274 19.41 6.00 -28.93
N VAL A 275 18.50 5.05 -29.05
CA VAL A 275 17.89 4.68 -30.32
C VAL A 275 16.72 5.62 -30.55
N ALA A 276 16.89 6.59 -31.43
CA ALA A 276 15.81 7.44 -31.90
C ALA A 276 14.83 6.58 -32.71
N PHE A 277 13.61 6.42 -32.22
CA PHE A 277 12.52 5.84 -33.01
C PHE A 277 12.09 6.86 -34.07
N ALA A 278 12.46 6.61 -35.30
CA ALA A 278 11.93 7.35 -36.45
C ALA A 278 10.52 6.86 -36.76
N TRP A 279 9.54 7.72 -36.56
CA TRP A 279 8.18 7.54 -37.04
C TRP A 279 8.17 7.54 -38.57
N ARG A 280 7.98 6.39 -39.21
CA ARG A 280 7.63 6.33 -40.63
C ARG A 280 6.09 6.40 -40.72
N GLY A 281 5.59 7.56 -41.09
CA GLY A 281 4.22 7.68 -41.57
C GLY A 281 4.10 6.94 -42.90
N SER A 282 3.16 6.00 -43.01
CA SER A 282 2.68 5.50 -44.30
C SER A 282 1.40 6.25 -44.62
N ALA A 283 1.49 7.08 -45.66
CA ALA A 283 0.36 7.60 -46.40
C ALA A 283 -0.13 6.46 -47.32
N ALA A 284 -1.41 6.10 -47.21
CA ALA A 284 -2.34 5.73 -48.28
C ALA A 284 -3.72 5.50 -47.63
#